data_adef1b9015eeda58a22ba08d8d453771
#
_entry.id   adef1b9015eeda58a22ba08d8d453771
#
_cell.length_a   1.000
_cell.length_b   1.000
_cell.length_c   1.000
_cell.angle_alpha   90.00
_cell.angle_beta   90.00
_cell.angle_gamma   90.00
#
_symmetry.space_group_name_H-M   'P 1'
#
loop_
_entity.id
_entity.type
_entity.pdbx_description
1 polymer ?
#
loop_
_entity_poly.entity_id
_entity_poly.type
_entity_poly.pdbx_seq_one_letter_code
_entity_poly.pdbx_strand_id
1 'polypeptide(L)'
;MLAVVLDAYGQPQLVDLAAPEVSVRVLASGLCGSDVEKIGRAPAGTVLGHEVVARVGAERLALVHHRPCGRCDRCRAGHESTCERFPEPTIVPGGFAERVAATDGVPLPDTLDDVHGTMVEPLACVLRGAARVPRGRVLVVGQGFIGRLFAAVLAHRGDDVFAVDADPRRTGRPADGAVAAAVVCGSGTGATALEAVEPGGTLVVFADAGPLPGETIYRRELTIVGVRSATPESMRDAVALLPELDLPDPVVLPLERFAEGLDLFRRREALKVVFVP
;
A
#
# COMPACT_ATOMS: atom_id res chain seq x y z
N MET A 1 -15.90 -17.17 14.37
CA MET A 1 -15.23 -15.87 14.30
C MET A 1 -15.88 -14.99 13.26
N LEU A 2 -16.02 -13.68 13.54
CA LEU A 2 -16.49 -12.75 12.54
C LEU A 2 -15.44 -12.53 11.45
N ALA A 3 -15.91 -12.46 10.19
CA ALA A 3 -15.07 -12.14 9.03
C ALA A 3 -15.91 -11.47 7.93
N VAL A 4 -15.26 -10.65 7.11
CA VAL A 4 -15.88 -10.07 5.92
C VAL A 4 -15.52 -10.92 4.71
N VAL A 5 -16.51 -11.58 4.14
CA VAL A 5 -16.38 -12.55 3.05
C VAL A 5 -17.04 -12.01 1.79
N LEU A 6 -16.44 -12.20 0.64
CA LEU A 6 -17.09 -11.90 -0.63
C LEU A 6 -18.15 -12.98 -0.95
N ASP A 7 -19.38 -12.58 -1.19
CA ASP A 7 -20.49 -13.45 -1.56
C ASP A 7 -20.40 -13.93 -3.03
N ALA A 8 -21.44 -14.62 -3.50
CA ALA A 8 -21.51 -15.12 -4.88
C ALA A 8 -21.52 -14.01 -5.94
N TYR A 9 -21.82 -12.77 -5.56
CA TYR A 9 -21.81 -11.59 -6.42
C TYR A 9 -20.55 -10.75 -6.23
N GLY A 10 -19.57 -11.25 -5.42
CA GLY A 10 -18.35 -10.55 -5.08
C GLY A 10 -18.55 -9.37 -4.13
N GLN A 11 -19.70 -9.28 -3.42
CA GLN A 11 -19.95 -8.21 -2.46
C GLN A 11 -19.53 -8.63 -1.04
N PRO A 12 -18.94 -7.71 -0.25
CA PRO A 12 -18.50 -8.00 1.11
C PRO A 12 -19.70 -8.20 2.04
N GLN A 13 -19.71 -9.31 2.77
CA GLN A 13 -20.72 -9.70 3.76
C GLN A 13 -20.04 -10.06 5.07
N LEU A 14 -20.55 -9.56 6.19
CA LEU A 14 -20.12 -9.99 7.52
C LEU A 14 -20.75 -11.35 7.84
N VAL A 15 -19.92 -12.34 8.12
CA VAL A 15 -20.36 -13.71 8.40
C VAL A 15 -19.61 -14.30 9.57
N ASP A 16 -20.19 -15.34 10.18
CA ASP A 16 -19.50 -16.17 11.18
C ASP A 16 -18.84 -17.37 10.48
N LEU A 17 -17.50 -17.46 10.57
CA LEU A 17 -16.69 -18.53 10.03
C LEU A 17 -16.04 -19.36 11.14
N ALA A 18 -15.70 -20.62 10.84
CA ALA A 18 -14.77 -21.37 11.66
C ALA A 18 -13.40 -20.70 11.66
N ALA A 19 -12.80 -20.50 12.82
CA ALA A 19 -11.44 -20.01 12.90
C ALA A 19 -10.44 -21.07 12.41
N PRO A 20 -9.31 -20.70 11.79
CA PRO A 20 -8.23 -21.65 11.51
C PRO A 20 -7.76 -22.35 12.80
N GLU A 21 -7.45 -23.64 12.71
CA GLU A 21 -7.07 -24.47 13.88
C GLU A 21 -5.86 -23.85 14.62
N VAL A 22 -4.84 -23.44 13.86
CA VAL A 22 -3.71 -22.65 14.38
C VAL A 22 -3.87 -21.22 13.89
N SER A 23 -4.26 -20.33 14.79
CA SER A 23 -4.56 -18.95 14.43
C SER A 23 -4.16 -17.95 15.50
N VAL A 24 -3.89 -16.73 15.06
CA VAL A 24 -3.57 -15.59 15.90
C VAL A 24 -4.70 -14.57 15.86
N ARG A 25 -4.84 -13.76 16.92
CA ARG A 25 -5.86 -12.70 16.99
C ARG A 25 -5.42 -11.51 16.17
N VAL A 26 -6.29 -11.03 15.28
CA VAL A 26 -6.14 -9.73 14.60
C VAL A 26 -6.45 -8.63 15.60
N LEU A 27 -5.63 -7.59 15.64
CA LEU A 27 -5.80 -6.40 16.48
C LEU A 27 -6.32 -5.23 15.66
N ALA A 28 -5.84 -5.09 14.43
CA ALA A 28 -6.27 -4.08 13.48
C ALA A 28 -5.97 -4.51 12.04
N SER A 29 -6.77 -4.08 11.08
CA SER A 29 -6.57 -4.35 9.65
C SER A 29 -6.91 -3.11 8.80
N GLY A 30 -5.95 -2.64 8.01
CA GLY A 30 -6.10 -1.49 7.12
C GLY A 30 -6.81 -1.85 5.81
N LEU A 31 -7.65 -0.93 5.32
CA LEU A 31 -8.26 -1.04 3.99
C LEU A 31 -7.32 -0.45 2.94
N CYS A 32 -6.98 -1.28 1.94
CA CYS A 32 -6.16 -0.91 0.80
C CYS A 32 -7.00 -0.71 -0.46
N GLY A 33 -6.55 0.15 -1.38
CA GLY A 33 -7.16 0.28 -2.70
C GLY A 33 -7.22 -1.03 -3.48
N SER A 34 -6.20 -1.88 -3.33
CA SER A 34 -6.16 -3.21 -3.97
C SER A 34 -7.21 -4.20 -3.43
N ASP A 35 -7.68 -4.02 -2.19
CA ASP A 35 -8.82 -4.79 -1.66
C ASP A 35 -10.11 -4.34 -2.36
N VAL A 36 -10.29 -3.03 -2.52
CA VAL A 36 -11.46 -2.46 -3.20
C VAL A 36 -11.53 -2.90 -4.67
N GLU A 37 -10.39 -2.98 -5.36
CA GLU A 37 -10.28 -3.47 -6.74
C GLU A 37 -10.67 -4.95 -6.89
N LYS A 38 -10.50 -5.75 -5.84
CA LYS A 38 -10.88 -7.17 -5.82
C LYS A 38 -12.36 -7.39 -5.59
N ILE A 39 -13.09 -6.43 -5.00
CA ILE A 39 -14.54 -6.50 -4.80
C ILE A 39 -15.23 -6.61 -6.17
N GLY A 40 -16.09 -7.61 -6.34
CA GLY A 40 -16.74 -7.93 -7.60
C GLY A 40 -15.87 -8.70 -8.62
N ARG A 41 -14.60 -9.01 -8.28
CA ARG A 41 -13.66 -9.70 -9.19
C ARG A 41 -13.05 -10.97 -8.57
N ALA A 42 -12.79 -10.96 -7.27
CA ALA A 42 -12.24 -12.13 -6.59
C ALA A 42 -13.33 -13.20 -6.39
N PRO A 43 -12.96 -14.47 -6.27
CA PRO A 43 -13.92 -15.57 -6.08
C PRO A 43 -14.77 -15.40 -4.82
N ALA A 44 -15.99 -15.93 -4.85
CA ALA A 44 -16.83 -16.07 -3.67
C ALA A 44 -16.09 -16.85 -2.56
N GLY A 45 -16.31 -16.49 -1.31
CA GLY A 45 -15.61 -17.06 -0.16
C GLY A 45 -14.26 -16.40 0.17
N THR A 46 -13.79 -15.47 -0.66
CA THR A 46 -12.55 -14.74 -0.38
C THR A 46 -12.74 -13.79 0.80
N VAL A 47 -11.83 -13.81 1.77
CA VAL A 47 -11.63 -12.77 2.78
C VAL A 47 -10.47 -11.90 2.34
N LEU A 48 -10.68 -10.60 2.28
CA LEU A 48 -9.66 -9.61 1.90
C LEU A 48 -8.90 -9.09 3.13
N GLY A 49 -8.03 -8.12 2.92
CA GLY A 49 -7.20 -7.49 3.97
C GLY A 49 -5.81 -8.11 4.07
N HIS A 50 -4.80 -7.25 3.99
CA HIS A 50 -3.38 -7.64 4.02
C HIS A 50 -2.49 -6.68 4.81
N GLU A 51 -3.03 -5.56 5.25
CA GLU A 51 -2.36 -4.59 6.12
C GLU A 51 -2.75 -4.87 7.58
N VAL A 52 -2.19 -5.92 8.18
CA VAL A 52 -2.70 -6.55 9.40
C VAL A 52 -1.72 -6.45 10.55
N VAL A 53 -2.22 -6.04 11.70
CA VAL A 53 -1.53 -6.19 12.98
C VAL A 53 -2.21 -7.31 13.77
N ALA A 54 -1.42 -8.25 14.25
CA ALA A 54 -1.91 -9.40 15.01
C ALA A 54 -1.10 -9.64 16.29
N ARG A 55 -1.70 -10.33 17.26
CA ARG A 55 -1.05 -10.76 18.50
C ARG A 55 -0.61 -12.21 18.40
N VAL A 56 0.69 -12.41 18.54
CA VAL A 56 1.32 -13.74 18.57
C VAL A 56 1.99 -13.93 19.94
N GLY A 57 1.37 -14.70 20.81
CA GLY A 57 1.83 -14.78 22.21
C GLY A 57 1.75 -13.43 22.91
N ALA A 58 2.88 -12.93 23.38
CA ALA A 58 3.01 -11.61 24.01
C ALA A 58 3.33 -10.49 23.00
N GLU A 59 3.73 -10.82 21.79
CA GLU A 59 4.19 -9.86 20.78
C GLU A 59 3.06 -9.36 19.88
N ARG A 60 3.21 -8.12 19.40
CA ARG A 60 2.40 -7.52 18.34
C ARG A 60 3.21 -7.48 17.06
N LEU A 61 2.66 -8.04 15.99
CA LEU A 61 3.34 -8.15 14.70
C LEU A 61 2.54 -7.46 13.60
N ALA A 62 3.20 -6.67 12.76
CA ALA A 62 2.72 -6.35 11.43
C ALA A 62 2.94 -7.59 10.54
N LEU A 63 1.87 -8.20 10.07
CA LEU A 63 1.95 -9.45 9.32
C LEU A 63 2.52 -9.25 7.92
N VAL A 64 3.40 -10.16 7.51
CA VAL A 64 4.00 -10.14 6.17
C VAL A 64 2.99 -10.67 5.16
N HIS A 65 2.52 -9.79 4.25
CA HIS A 65 1.58 -10.17 3.19
C HIS A 65 2.24 -10.98 2.06
N HIS A 66 3.52 -10.75 1.78
CA HIS A 66 4.24 -11.44 0.71
C HIS A 66 5.64 -11.82 1.18
N ARG A 67 5.94 -13.12 1.14
CA ARG A 67 7.25 -13.65 1.47
C ARG A 67 7.95 -14.17 0.22
N PRO A 68 8.99 -13.48 -0.28
CA PRO A 68 9.78 -13.97 -1.39
C PRO A 68 10.48 -15.28 -1.03
N CYS A 69 10.58 -16.22 -1.97
CA CYS A 69 11.18 -17.53 -1.70
C CYS A 69 12.71 -17.50 -1.60
N GLY A 70 13.37 -16.41 -2.00
CA GLY A 70 14.83 -16.20 -1.98
C GLY A 70 15.63 -17.06 -2.97
N ARG A 71 14.99 -18.04 -3.66
CA ARG A 71 15.70 -19.06 -4.47
C ARG A 71 15.31 -19.11 -5.94
N CYS A 72 14.19 -18.55 -6.36
CA CYS A 72 13.85 -18.45 -7.79
C CYS A 72 14.70 -17.38 -8.48
N ASP A 73 14.78 -17.45 -9.81
CA ASP A 73 15.62 -16.54 -10.59
C ASP A 73 15.24 -15.06 -10.38
N ARG A 74 13.95 -14.77 -10.21
CA ARG A 74 13.46 -13.42 -9.92
C ARG A 74 13.96 -12.90 -8.56
N CYS A 75 13.91 -13.73 -7.51
CA CYS A 75 14.44 -13.35 -6.21
C CYS A 75 15.95 -13.15 -6.26
N ARG A 76 16.69 -14.06 -6.92
CA ARG A 76 18.15 -13.93 -7.09
C ARG A 76 18.56 -12.68 -7.87
N ALA A 77 17.70 -12.22 -8.77
CA ALA A 77 17.91 -10.98 -9.53
C ALA A 77 17.43 -9.71 -8.79
N GLY A 78 16.95 -9.82 -7.53
CA GLY A 78 16.42 -8.67 -6.75
C GLY A 78 15.00 -8.24 -7.12
N HIS A 79 14.28 -9.08 -7.89
CA HIS A 79 12.89 -8.85 -8.30
C HIS A 79 11.91 -9.61 -7.40
N GLU A 80 12.01 -9.46 -6.09
CA GLU A 80 11.27 -10.22 -5.08
C GLU A 80 9.76 -10.06 -5.19
N SER A 81 9.28 -8.88 -5.56
CA SER A 81 7.84 -8.60 -5.77
C SER A 81 7.24 -9.34 -6.97
N THR A 82 8.06 -9.99 -7.80
CA THR A 82 7.65 -10.85 -8.90
C THR A 82 8.03 -12.31 -8.66
N CYS A 83 8.31 -12.67 -7.41
CA CYS A 83 8.61 -14.03 -6.99
C CYS A 83 7.57 -15.03 -7.51
N GLU A 84 8.00 -16.22 -7.92
CA GLU A 84 7.13 -17.29 -8.42
C GLU A 84 6.09 -17.73 -7.37
N ARG A 85 6.44 -17.60 -6.08
CA ARG A 85 5.55 -17.91 -4.96
C ARG A 85 4.72 -16.71 -4.49
N PHE A 86 4.70 -15.60 -5.23
CA PHE A 86 3.92 -14.42 -4.87
C PHE A 86 2.42 -14.70 -4.65
N PRO A 87 1.77 -15.60 -5.43
CA PRO A 87 0.35 -15.89 -5.22
C PRO A 87 0.05 -16.72 -3.97
N GLU A 88 1.05 -17.30 -3.29
CA GLU A 88 0.84 -18.10 -2.09
C GLU A 88 0.41 -17.19 -0.92
N PRO A 89 -0.76 -17.47 -0.29
CA PRO A 89 -1.24 -16.65 0.80
C PRO A 89 -0.35 -16.84 2.05
N THR A 90 -0.05 -15.74 2.73
CA THR A 90 0.69 -15.72 3.99
C THR A 90 -0.21 -15.36 5.18
N ILE A 91 -1.40 -14.83 4.90
CA ILE A 91 -2.45 -14.46 5.86
C ILE A 91 -3.73 -15.16 5.42
N VAL A 92 -4.23 -16.13 6.20
CA VAL A 92 -5.38 -16.96 5.84
C VAL A 92 -6.45 -16.92 6.95
N PRO A 93 -7.71 -16.62 6.63
CA PRO A 93 -8.29 -16.45 5.28
C PRO A 93 -8.02 -15.07 4.65
N GLY A 94 -7.70 -14.07 5.43
CA GLY A 94 -7.46 -12.66 5.09
C GLY A 94 -7.69 -11.77 6.31
N GLY A 95 -7.16 -10.54 6.29
CA GLY A 95 -7.06 -9.67 7.46
C GLY A 95 -8.38 -9.08 7.97
N PHE A 96 -9.44 -9.05 7.15
CA PHE A 96 -10.75 -8.59 7.63
C PHE A 96 -11.50 -9.74 8.34
N ALA A 97 -10.87 -10.24 9.40
CA ALA A 97 -11.39 -11.32 10.27
C ALA A 97 -10.83 -11.14 11.69
N GLU A 98 -11.51 -11.69 12.70
CA GLU A 98 -11.02 -11.67 14.10
C GLU A 98 -9.74 -12.49 14.29
N ARG A 99 -9.55 -13.53 13.49
CA ARG A 99 -8.40 -14.45 13.61
C ARG A 99 -7.90 -14.89 12.23
N VAL A 100 -6.59 -15.06 12.14
CA VAL A 100 -5.92 -15.52 10.92
C VAL A 100 -4.83 -16.54 11.25
N ALA A 101 -4.59 -17.48 10.34
CA ALA A 101 -3.35 -18.21 10.29
C ALA A 101 -2.33 -17.33 9.55
N ALA A 102 -1.17 -17.11 10.14
CA ALA A 102 -0.09 -16.34 9.53
C ALA A 102 1.27 -17.01 9.81
N THR A 103 2.16 -16.94 8.84
CA THR A 103 3.47 -17.62 8.89
C THR A 103 4.61 -16.68 9.26
N ASP A 104 4.41 -15.36 9.18
CA ASP A 104 5.48 -14.38 9.34
C ASP A 104 4.96 -12.98 9.69
N GLY A 105 5.75 -12.21 10.42
CA GLY A 105 5.44 -10.83 10.81
C GLY A 105 6.67 -10.09 11.31
N VAL A 106 6.59 -8.77 11.32
CA VAL A 106 7.61 -7.87 11.86
C VAL A 106 7.14 -7.34 13.22
N PRO A 107 7.94 -7.49 14.28
CA PRO A 107 7.57 -6.99 15.61
C PRO A 107 7.33 -5.49 15.62
N LEU A 108 6.26 -5.06 16.30
CA LEU A 108 5.96 -3.66 16.54
C LEU A 108 6.49 -3.24 17.91
N PRO A 109 7.16 -2.09 18.03
CA PRO A 109 7.56 -1.54 19.31
C PRO A 109 6.32 -1.07 20.11
N ASP A 110 6.43 -1.00 21.44
CA ASP A 110 5.35 -0.54 22.30
C ASP A 110 4.92 0.91 22.04
N THR A 111 5.80 1.69 21.45
CA THR A 111 5.55 3.09 21.08
C THR A 111 4.62 3.25 19.85
N LEU A 112 4.42 2.19 19.08
CA LEU A 112 3.54 2.17 17.90
C LEU A 112 2.27 1.40 18.26
N ASP A 113 1.10 2.06 18.21
CA ASP A 113 -0.19 1.40 18.46
C ASP A 113 -0.61 0.47 17.32
N ASP A 114 -1.66 -0.32 17.54
CA ASP A 114 -2.13 -1.33 16.61
C ASP A 114 -2.70 -0.71 15.33
N VAL A 115 -3.33 0.46 15.43
CA VAL A 115 -3.95 1.16 14.31
C VAL A 115 -2.88 1.70 13.35
N HIS A 116 -1.91 2.44 13.87
CA HIS A 116 -0.79 2.95 13.06
C HIS A 116 0.11 1.80 12.57
N GLY A 117 0.22 0.71 13.33
CA GLY A 117 0.93 -0.50 12.92
C GLY A 117 0.43 -1.09 11.59
N THR A 118 -0.86 -0.88 11.23
CA THR A 118 -1.39 -1.29 9.91
C THR A 118 -0.76 -0.53 8.74
N MET A 119 -0.15 0.63 8.99
CA MET A 119 0.52 1.44 7.96
C MET A 119 1.92 0.92 7.61
N VAL A 120 2.45 -0.04 8.36
CA VAL A 120 3.79 -0.63 8.11
C VAL A 120 3.87 -1.25 6.72
N GLU A 121 2.87 -2.04 6.32
CA GLU A 121 2.88 -2.68 4.99
C GLU A 121 2.86 -1.67 3.84
N PRO A 122 1.90 -0.72 3.77
CA PRO A 122 1.89 0.28 2.70
C PRO A 122 3.11 1.21 2.72
N LEU A 123 3.64 1.58 3.90
CA LEU A 123 4.88 2.34 3.99
C LEU A 123 6.08 1.55 3.45
N ALA A 124 6.15 0.24 3.74
CA ALA A 124 7.19 -0.63 3.21
C ALA A 124 7.17 -0.71 1.68
N CYS A 125 5.96 -0.73 1.08
CA CYS A 125 5.80 -0.62 -0.37
C CYS A 125 6.34 0.71 -0.91
N VAL A 126 6.01 1.82 -0.22
CA VAL A 126 6.46 3.17 -0.58
C VAL A 126 7.98 3.32 -0.46
N LEU A 127 8.61 2.77 0.59
CA LEU A 127 10.06 2.80 0.75
C LEU A 127 10.78 2.15 -0.43
N ARG A 128 10.29 1.01 -0.91
CA ARG A 128 10.83 0.38 -2.12
C ARG A 128 10.66 1.25 -3.37
N GLY A 129 9.53 1.94 -3.49
CA GLY A 129 9.30 2.90 -4.57
C GLY A 129 10.21 4.12 -4.46
N ALA A 130 10.32 4.71 -3.29
CA ALA A 130 11.15 5.88 -3.01
C ALA A 130 12.65 5.63 -3.26
N ALA A 131 13.11 4.39 -3.04
CA ALA A 131 14.48 3.98 -3.38
C ALA A 131 14.78 4.04 -4.89
N ARG A 132 13.76 4.08 -5.74
CA ARG A 132 13.90 4.20 -7.21
C ARG A 132 13.75 5.64 -7.71
N VAL A 133 13.41 6.58 -6.82
CA VAL A 133 13.25 7.99 -7.15
C VAL A 133 14.61 8.69 -7.02
N PRO A 134 15.18 9.28 -8.08
CA PRO A 134 16.35 10.14 -8.01
C PRO A 134 16.16 11.28 -7.01
N ARG A 135 17.25 11.74 -6.39
CA ARG A 135 17.24 12.90 -5.51
C ARG A 135 16.92 14.17 -6.27
N GLY A 136 16.26 15.13 -5.60
CA GLY A 136 16.04 16.46 -6.14
C GLY A 136 14.58 16.92 -6.11
N ARG A 137 14.13 17.54 -7.19
CA ARG A 137 12.75 17.99 -7.39
C ARG A 137 11.90 16.81 -7.80
N VAL A 138 10.89 16.47 -7.01
CA VAL A 138 10.05 15.29 -7.25
C VAL A 138 8.57 15.67 -7.21
N LEU A 139 7.81 15.27 -8.23
CA LEU A 139 6.37 15.42 -8.29
C LEU A 139 5.67 14.11 -7.93
N VAL A 140 4.78 14.14 -6.95
CA VAL A 140 3.89 13.02 -6.61
C VAL A 140 2.50 13.29 -7.16
N VAL A 141 2.04 12.47 -8.10
CA VAL A 141 0.74 12.60 -8.78
C VAL A 141 -0.25 11.59 -8.22
N GLY A 142 -1.35 12.10 -7.65
CA GLY A 142 -2.33 11.34 -6.87
C GLY A 142 -2.01 11.42 -5.37
N GLN A 143 -2.85 12.16 -4.62
CA GLN A 143 -2.70 12.42 -3.19
C GLN A 143 -3.71 11.64 -2.34
N GLY A 144 -3.95 10.38 -2.72
CA GLY A 144 -4.51 9.36 -1.84
C GLY A 144 -3.53 8.98 -0.74
N PHE A 145 -3.85 7.96 0.07
CA PHE A 145 -2.98 7.55 1.18
C PHE A 145 -1.54 7.22 0.72
N ILE A 146 -1.37 6.47 -0.35
CA ILE A 146 -0.05 6.12 -0.90
C ILE A 146 0.72 7.36 -1.37
N GLY A 147 0.05 8.30 -2.06
CA GLY A 147 0.72 9.54 -2.48
C GLY A 147 1.17 10.40 -1.30
N ARG A 148 0.39 10.45 -0.22
CA ARG A 148 0.78 11.12 1.04
C ARG A 148 1.99 10.44 1.69
N LEU A 149 2.02 9.11 1.71
CA LEU A 149 3.19 8.36 2.19
C LEU A 149 4.45 8.68 1.34
N PHE A 150 4.33 8.69 0.00
CA PHE A 150 5.45 9.09 -0.86
C PHE A 150 5.92 10.52 -0.57
N ALA A 151 4.99 11.46 -0.48
CA ALA A 151 5.33 12.85 -0.19
C ALA A 151 6.06 12.99 1.16
N ALA A 152 5.57 12.32 2.21
CA ALA A 152 6.18 12.32 3.53
C ALA A 152 7.59 11.69 3.53
N VAL A 153 7.74 10.49 2.92
CA VAL A 153 9.04 9.79 2.83
C VAL A 153 10.06 10.60 2.04
N LEU A 154 9.67 11.17 0.89
CA LEU A 154 10.58 11.96 0.06
C LEU A 154 10.97 13.27 0.74
N ALA A 155 10.03 13.95 1.43
CA ALA A 155 10.31 15.15 2.22
C ALA A 155 11.24 14.82 3.41
N HIS A 156 10.97 13.74 4.16
CA HIS A 156 11.86 13.26 5.23
C HIS A 156 13.26 12.96 4.70
N ARG A 157 13.37 12.42 3.50
CA ARG A 157 14.63 12.18 2.79
C ARG A 157 15.36 13.47 2.39
N GLY A 158 14.70 14.64 2.44
CA GLY A 158 15.25 15.95 2.08
C GLY A 158 15.10 16.34 0.61
N ASP A 159 14.16 15.73 -0.12
CA ASP A 159 13.83 16.12 -1.49
C ASP A 159 12.90 17.34 -1.53
N ASP A 160 12.92 18.07 -2.65
CA ASP A 160 11.98 19.16 -2.93
C ASP A 160 10.69 18.59 -3.55
N VAL A 161 9.68 18.35 -2.70
CA VAL A 161 8.49 17.61 -3.07
C VAL A 161 7.34 18.50 -3.51
N PHE A 162 6.79 18.18 -4.68
CA PHE A 162 5.58 18.75 -5.25
C PHE A 162 4.49 17.68 -5.26
N ALA A 163 3.22 18.10 -5.13
CA ALA A 163 2.11 17.17 -4.97
C ALA A 163 0.87 17.70 -5.67
N VAL A 164 0.27 16.89 -6.55
CA VAL A 164 -0.96 17.22 -7.26
C VAL A 164 -1.96 16.06 -7.22
N ASP A 165 -3.23 16.40 -7.24
CA ASP A 165 -4.35 15.45 -7.33
C ASP A 165 -5.43 16.00 -8.25
N ALA A 166 -6.24 15.13 -8.84
CA ALA A 166 -7.43 15.52 -9.60
C ALA A 166 -8.50 16.16 -8.69
N ASP A 167 -8.53 15.81 -7.40
CA ASP A 167 -9.33 16.48 -6.39
C ASP A 167 -8.56 17.70 -5.84
N PRO A 168 -9.01 18.94 -6.09
CA PRO A 168 -8.29 20.13 -5.66
C PRO A 168 -8.13 20.22 -4.13
N ARG A 169 -9.02 19.57 -3.36
CA ARG A 169 -8.94 19.51 -1.88
C ARG A 169 -7.74 18.72 -1.39
N ARG A 170 -7.18 17.85 -2.24
CA ARG A 170 -6.02 16.99 -1.94
C ARG A 170 -4.72 17.49 -2.54
N THR A 171 -4.78 18.38 -3.50
CA THR A 171 -3.59 18.99 -4.13
C THR A 171 -2.78 19.75 -3.07
N GLY A 172 -1.47 19.46 -3.05
CA GLY A 172 -0.50 20.18 -2.25
C GLY A 172 0.19 21.30 -3.08
N ARG A 173 1.50 21.43 -2.95
CA ARG A 173 2.31 22.41 -3.72
C ARG A 173 2.47 21.92 -5.17
N PRO A 174 1.93 22.59 -6.18
CA PRO A 174 2.17 22.23 -7.57
C PRO A 174 3.62 22.56 -7.98
N ALA A 175 4.14 21.82 -8.96
CA ALA A 175 5.46 22.13 -9.52
C ALA A 175 5.44 23.45 -10.32
N ASP A 176 6.46 24.27 -10.11
CA ASP A 176 6.68 25.55 -10.79
C ASP A 176 7.67 25.44 -11.97
N GLY A 177 7.90 24.22 -12.45
CA GLY A 177 8.82 23.89 -13.54
C GLY A 177 9.04 22.38 -13.63
N ALA A 178 9.97 21.98 -14.48
CA ALA A 178 10.31 20.57 -14.65
C ALA A 178 10.90 19.95 -13.36
N VAL A 179 10.69 18.64 -13.20
CA VAL A 179 11.15 17.86 -12.05
C VAL A 179 12.09 16.73 -12.50
N ALA A 180 13.06 16.37 -11.67
CA ALA A 180 13.97 15.26 -11.93
C ALA A 180 13.25 13.89 -11.94
N ALA A 181 12.20 13.79 -11.16
CA ALA A 181 11.37 12.58 -11.16
C ALA A 181 9.90 12.89 -10.87
N ALA A 182 9.01 12.00 -11.37
CA ALA A 182 7.61 11.97 -10.96
C ALA A 182 7.22 10.58 -10.48
N VAL A 183 6.30 10.51 -9.52
CA VAL A 183 5.74 9.26 -8.97
C VAL A 183 4.24 9.21 -9.27
N VAL A 184 3.79 8.16 -9.96
CA VAL A 184 2.38 7.93 -10.28
C VAL A 184 1.74 7.12 -9.16
N CYS A 185 0.89 7.75 -8.36
CA CYS A 185 0.08 7.14 -7.30
C CYS A 185 -1.42 7.18 -7.60
N GLY A 186 -1.84 7.89 -8.65
CA GLY A 186 -3.22 7.97 -9.12
C GLY A 186 -3.40 7.22 -10.44
N SER A 187 -4.47 6.41 -10.56
CA SER A 187 -4.75 5.67 -11.79
C SER A 187 -5.00 6.61 -12.98
N GLY A 188 -4.42 6.26 -14.14
CA GLY A 188 -4.56 7.01 -15.39
C GLY A 188 -3.80 8.33 -15.47
N THR A 189 -2.93 8.64 -14.50
CA THR A 189 -2.22 9.94 -14.43
C THR A 189 -0.80 9.92 -15.00
N GLY A 190 -0.39 8.80 -15.61
CA GLY A 190 0.98 8.61 -16.09
C GLY A 190 1.41 9.62 -17.15
N ALA A 191 0.56 9.94 -18.11
CA ALA A 191 0.88 10.92 -19.14
C ALA A 191 1.11 12.32 -18.54
N THR A 192 0.22 12.77 -17.66
CA THR A 192 0.37 14.05 -16.93
C THR A 192 1.66 14.10 -16.09
N ALA A 193 1.96 13.00 -15.38
CA ALA A 193 3.19 12.91 -14.60
C ALA A 193 4.44 12.97 -15.51
N LEU A 194 4.39 12.32 -16.67
CA LEU A 194 5.50 12.26 -17.62
C LEU A 194 5.82 13.63 -18.23
N GLU A 195 4.80 14.46 -18.49
CA GLU A 195 4.98 15.82 -19.01
C GLU A 195 5.82 16.70 -18.10
N ALA A 196 5.69 16.54 -16.79
CA ALA A 196 6.41 17.31 -15.79
C ALA A 196 7.88 16.90 -15.64
N VAL A 197 8.26 15.67 -16.04
CA VAL A 197 9.64 15.16 -15.89
C VAL A 197 10.58 15.83 -16.88
N GLU A 198 11.75 16.29 -16.45
CA GLU A 198 12.78 16.86 -17.33
C GLU A 198 13.39 15.80 -18.28
N PRO A 199 14.01 16.19 -19.43
CA PRO A 199 14.75 15.25 -20.26
C PRO A 199 15.82 14.50 -19.46
N GLY A 200 15.93 13.18 -19.66
CA GLY A 200 16.81 12.29 -18.88
C GLY A 200 16.26 11.89 -17.50
N GLY A 201 15.12 12.44 -17.10
CA GLY A 201 14.53 12.18 -15.78
C GLY A 201 13.79 10.84 -15.66
N THR A 202 13.17 10.61 -14.51
CA THR A 202 12.58 9.31 -14.15
C THR A 202 11.08 9.40 -13.83
N LEU A 203 10.28 8.49 -14.38
CA LEU A 203 8.90 8.24 -13.96
C LEU A 203 8.83 6.94 -13.16
N VAL A 204 8.44 7.01 -11.90
CA VAL A 204 8.16 5.84 -11.06
C VAL A 204 6.66 5.53 -11.11
N VAL A 205 6.32 4.34 -11.60
CA VAL A 205 4.95 3.86 -11.73
C VAL A 205 4.62 2.98 -10.53
N PHE A 206 3.74 3.48 -9.66
CA PHE A 206 3.29 2.80 -8.45
C PHE A 206 1.79 2.47 -8.47
N ALA A 207 1.05 2.99 -9.42
CA ALA A 207 -0.34 2.66 -9.73
C ALA A 207 -0.48 2.42 -11.24
N ASP A 208 -1.66 1.99 -11.69
CA ASP A 208 -1.94 1.93 -13.13
C ASP A 208 -1.79 3.32 -13.77
N ALA A 209 -0.70 3.51 -14.49
CA ALA A 209 -0.38 4.78 -15.12
C ALA A 209 -1.25 5.11 -16.34
N GLY A 210 -1.99 4.12 -16.86
CA GLY A 210 -2.62 4.21 -18.18
C GLY A 210 -1.58 4.21 -19.31
N PRO A 211 -1.98 4.50 -20.55
CA PRO A 211 -1.08 4.56 -21.69
C PRO A 211 -0.02 5.65 -21.54
N LEU A 212 1.25 5.31 -21.77
CA LEU A 212 2.35 6.25 -21.77
C LEU A 212 2.78 6.57 -23.23
N PRO A 213 2.99 7.86 -23.59
CA PRO A 213 3.37 8.24 -24.95
C PRO A 213 4.83 7.84 -25.24
N GLY A 214 5.01 6.74 -26.00
CA GLY A 214 6.32 6.16 -26.32
C GLY A 214 7.25 7.14 -27.04
N GLU A 215 6.71 8.01 -27.90
CA GLU A 215 7.50 9.04 -28.60
C GLU A 215 8.12 10.05 -27.60
N THR A 216 7.36 10.48 -26.59
CA THR A 216 7.85 11.38 -25.54
C THR A 216 8.96 10.71 -24.74
N ILE A 217 8.78 9.43 -24.38
CA ILE A 217 9.79 8.66 -23.63
C ILE A 217 11.09 8.59 -24.45
N TYR A 218 11.01 8.22 -25.71
CA TYR A 218 12.15 8.09 -26.61
C TYR A 218 12.88 9.42 -26.84
N ARG A 219 12.12 10.48 -27.24
CA ARG A 219 12.74 11.77 -27.57
C ARG A 219 13.37 12.48 -26.38
N ARG A 220 12.89 12.21 -25.18
CA ARG A 220 13.38 12.84 -23.93
C ARG A 220 14.27 11.91 -23.10
N GLU A 221 14.59 10.72 -23.62
CA GLU A 221 15.46 9.72 -22.98
C GLU A 221 15.03 9.42 -21.54
N LEU A 222 13.70 9.25 -21.30
CA LEU A 222 13.16 9.07 -19.96
C LEU A 222 13.33 7.63 -19.45
N THR A 223 13.61 7.50 -18.16
CA THR A 223 13.60 6.22 -17.45
C THR A 223 12.21 5.95 -16.87
N ILE A 224 11.64 4.77 -17.16
CA ILE A 224 10.36 4.34 -16.58
C ILE A 224 10.61 3.14 -15.66
N VAL A 225 10.19 3.25 -14.39
CA VAL A 225 10.43 2.22 -13.36
C VAL A 225 9.12 1.82 -12.70
N GLY A 226 8.71 0.56 -12.87
CA GLY A 226 7.57 -0.02 -12.13
C GLY A 226 8.02 -0.56 -10.76
N VAL A 227 7.24 -0.28 -9.72
CA VAL A 227 7.47 -0.80 -8.36
C VAL A 227 6.16 -1.22 -7.72
N ARG A 228 6.16 -2.34 -7.00
CA ARG A 228 5.00 -2.83 -6.25
C ARG A 228 5.43 -3.65 -5.04
N SER A 229 4.52 -3.78 -4.07
CA SER A 229 4.58 -4.71 -2.94
C SER A 229 5.71 -4.46 -1.95
N ALA A 230 5.53 -4.92 -0.72
CA ALA A 230 6.52 -4.90 0.34
C ALA A 230 7.41 -6.15 0.33
N THR A 231 8.52 -6.10 1.05
CA THR A 231 9.33 -7.26 1.45
C THR A 231 9.46 -7.27 2.98
N PRO A 232 9.79 -8.39 3.62
CA PRO A 232 10.05 -8.41 5.06
C PRO A 232 11.13 -7.42 5.51
N GLU A 233 12.13 -7.15 4.66
CA GLU A 233 13.16 -6.15 4.92
C GLU A 233 12.58 -4.74 4.92
N SER A 234 11.89 -4.33 3.86
CA SER A 234 11.27 -3.01 3.80
C SER A 234 10.20 -2.80 4.87
N MET A 235 9.56 -3.85 5.38
CA MET A 235 8.64 -3.75 6.53
C MET A 235 9.39 -3.43 7.84
N ARG A 236 10.59 -3.98 8.05
CA ARG A 236 11.43 -3.59 9.21
C ARG A 236 11.84 -2.12 9.14
N ASP A 237 12.25 -1.67 7.95
CA ASP A 237 12.59 -0.26 7.72
C ASP A 237 11.37 0.65 7.95
N ALA A 238 10.18 0.21 7.52
CA ALA A 238 8.94 0.93 7.74
C ALA A 238 8.56 1.05 9.23
N VAL A 239 8.76 -0.01 10.03
CA VAL A 239 8.55 0.06 11.49
C VAL A 239 9.44 1.11 12.13
N ALA A 240 10.70 1.21 11.71
CA ALA A 240 11.64 2.19 12.24
C ALA A 240 11.29 3.63 11.81
N LEU A 241 10.85 3.83 10.57
CA LEU A 241 10.60 5.16 10.02
C LEU A 241 9.22 5.72 10.37
N LEU A 242 8.20 4.86 10.51
CA LEU A 242 6.80 5.29 10.65
C LEU A 242 6.57 6.33 11.77
N PRO A 243 7.18 6.22 12.96
CA PRO A 243 7.02 7.21 14.03
C PRO A 243 7.60 8.60 13.72
N GLU A 244 8.45 8.72 12.68
CA GLU A 244 9.10 9.98 12.31
C GLU A 244 8.33 10.74 11.22
N LEU A 245 7.27 10.13 10.67
CA LEU A 245 6.47 10.70 9.60
C LEU A 245 5.20 11.37 10.15
N ASP A 246 4.94 12.58 9.68
CA ASP A 246 3.66 13.27 9.91
C ASP A 246 2.62 12.76 8.90
N LEU A 247 1.75 11.87 9.35
CA LEU A 247 0.72 11.24 8.52
C LEU A 247 -0.67 11.54 9.09
N PRO A 248 -1.68 11.65 8.21
CA PRO A 248 -3.04 11.84 8.68
C PRO A 248 -3.54 10.60 9.44
N ASP A 249 -4.27 10.84 10.53
CA ASP A 249 -4.92 9.79 11.30
C ASP A 249 -5.92 9.02 10.44
N PRO A 250 -5.99 7.68 10.59
CA PRO A 250 -7.00 6.88 9.91
C PRO A 250 -8.37 7.01 10.58
N VAL A 251 -9.42 6.77 9.81
CA VAL A 251 -10.75 6.52 10.36
C VAL A 251 -10.78 5.10 10.92
N VAL A 252 -11.04 4.96 12.21
CA VAL A 252 -11.08 3.66 12.91
C VAL A 252 -12.54 3.24 13.10
N LEU A 253 -12.86 2.04 12.66
CA LEU A 253 -14.21 1.46 12.77
C LEU A 253 -14.13 0.01 13.27
N PRO A 254 -15.14 -0.47 14.01
CA PRO A 254 -15.25 -1.90 14.28
C PRO A 254 -15.51 -2.67 12.97
N LEU A 255 -15.10 -3.93 12.93
CA LEU A 255 -15.21 -4.77 11.72
C LEU A 255 -16.65 -4.89 11.22
N GLU A 256 -17.62 -4.86 12.14
CA GLU A 256 -19.06 -4.90 11.83
C GLU A 256 -19.51 -3.69 10.98
N ARG A 257 -18.79 -2.59 11.01
CA ARG A 257 -19.04 -1.39 10.21
C ARG A 257 -18.23 -1.36 8.92
N PHE A 258 -17.82 -2.53 8.40
CA PHE A 258 -17.01 -2.63 7.19
C PHE A 258 -17.64 -1.91 5.99
N ALA A 259 -18.96 -2.07 5.77
CA ALA A 259 -19.65 -1.41 4.67
C ALA A 259 -19.55 0.11 4.74
N GLU A 260 -19.64 0.69 5.93
CA GLU A 260 -19.47 2.14 6.13
C GLU A 260 -18.05 2.60 5.82
N GLY A 261 -17.04 1.88 6.32
CA GLY A 261 -15.64 2.20 6.04
C GLY A 261 -15.32 2.09 4.55
N LEU A 262 -15.87 1.10 3.86
CA LEU A 262 -15.74 0.94 2.43
C LEU A 262 -16.38 2.13 1.67
N ASP A 263 -17.54 2.59 2.10
CA ASP A 263 -18.22 3.76 1.50
C ASP A 263 -17.43 5.05 1.71
N LEU A 264 -16.91 5.31 2.91
CA LEU A 264 -16.03 6.46 3.19
C LEU A 264 -14.79 6.45 2.30
N PHE A 265 -14.18 5.27 2.12
CA PHE A 265 -13.02 5.11 1.25
C PHE A 265 -13.37 5.37 -0.22
N ARG A 266 -14.47 4.80 -0.73
CA ARG A 266 -14.94 4.97 -2.13
C ARG A 266 -15.32 6.40 -2.46
N ARG A 267 -15.94 7.13 -1.52
CA ARG A 267 -16.29 8.55 -1.66
C ARG A 267 -15.11 9.48 -1.47
N ARG A 268 -13.92 8.91 -1.14
CA ARG A 268 -12.71 9.68 -0.86
C ARG A 268 -12.86 10.65 0.35
N GLU A 269 -13.73 10.31 1.28
CA GLU A 269 -13.95 11.04 2.53
C GLU A 269 -12.94 10.63 3.62
N ALA A 270 -12.37 9.42 3.51
CA ALA A 270 -11.26 8.95 4.32
C ALA A 270 -10.03 8.64 3.45
N LEU A 271 -8.83 9.04 3.87
CA LEU A 271 -7.57 8.67 3.22
C LEU A 271 -7.18 7.24 3.58
N LYS A 272 -7.41 6.86 4.83
CA LYS A 272 -7.16 5.53 5.37
C LYS A 272 -8.31 5.12 6.28
N VAL A 273 -8.74 3.88 6.16
CA VAL A 273 -9.70 3.25 7.06
C VAL A 273 -9.03 2.04 7.70
N VAL A 274 -9.20 1.87 8.99
CA VAL A 274 -8.69 0.74 9.76
C VAL A 274 -9.85 0.09 10.50
N PHE A 275 -9.97 -1.21 10.39
CA PHE A 275 -10.96 -2.00 11.10
C PHE A 275 -10.34 -2.70 12.30
N VAL A 276 -11.04 -2.64 13.43
CA VAL A 276 -10.69 -3.34 14.68
C VAL A 276 -11.75 -4.42 14.90
N PRO A 277 -11.35 -5.70 14.88
CA PRO A 277 -12.27 -6.81 15.13
C PRO A 277 -12.71 -6.94 16.58
#